data_020b7a288c94c47612fb71e1b0aca1d3
#
_entry.id   020b7a288c94c47612fb71e1b0aca1d3
#
_cell.length_a   1.000
_cell.length_b   1.000
_cell.length_c   1.000
_cell.angle_alpha   90.00
_cell.angle_beta   90.00
_cell.angle_gamma   90.00
#
_symmetry.space_group_name_H-M   'P 1'
#
loop_
_entity.id
_entity.type
_entity.pdbx_description
1 polymer ?
#
loop_
_entity_poly.entity_id
_entity_poly.type
_entity_poly.pdbx_seq_one_letter_code
_entity_poly.pdbx_strand_id
1 'polypeptide(L)'
;MWRPAFALLLLPLFATPAPAMRGRLIRRFAPLPAAANVLWIAAHPDDELLAAPLLDLYCRERRARCTFAVATRGESGWCELPVCSPDLATVREQELRASASFFSAAVVAGSFADGSSPSPAGVVLRWRTASPSIDAFVDSLFTTIRPNLVLTLDPRHGSTCHPDHRAIGAVAIAAARRHGVPVAAVLLRALPVGDWEALAVSPNLADADFVLDAAAPAATFDGSRWDALATVARTHASQFSQRAVAAIDGVPREKRLIGVDFLDDVPSGDACAP
;
A
#
# COMPACT_ATOMS: atom_id res chain seq x y z
N MET A 1 52.25 39.83 47.67
CA MET A 1 52.04 38.99 46.47
C MET A 1 50.63 38.41 46.52
N TRP A 2 49.73 39.05 45.84
CA TRP A 2 48.33 38.63 45.79
C TRP A 2 48.12 37.78 44.51
N ARG A 3 47.57 36.57 44.67
CA ARG A 3 47.11 35.72 43.53
C ARG A 3 45.62 35.92 43.36
N PRO A 4 45.11 36.26 42.19
CA PRO A 4 43.69 36.30 41.96
C PRO A 4 43.15 34.86 41.78
N ALA A 5 42.06 34.56 42.49
CA ALA A 5 41.27 33.32 42.30
C ALA A 5 40.38 33.46 41.05
N PHE A 6 40.60 32.62 40.08
CA PHE A 6 39.67 32.47 38.92
C PHE A 6 38.45 31.67 39.36
N ALA A 7 37.33 32.35 39.49
CA ALA A 7 36.03 31.70 39.64
C ALA A 7 35.55 31.18 38.27
N LEU A 8 35.52 29.84 38.11
CA LEU A 8 34.93 29.18 36.96
C LEU A 8 33.40 29.30 37.07
N LEU A 9 32.79 30.19 36.28
CA LEU A 9 31.34 30.22 36.09
C LEU A 9 30.93 28.99 35.26
N LEU A 10 30.38 27.97 35.91
CA LEU A 10 29.64 26.89 35.29
C LEU A 10 28.29 27.42 34.81
N LEU A 11 28.19 27.76 33.53
CA LEU A 11 26.91 28.00 32.88
C LEU A 11 26.17 26.70 32.79
N PRO A 12 24.90 26.61 33.26
CA PRO A 12 24.09 25.44 33.03
C PRO A 12 23.79 25.33 31.52
N LEU A 13 24.27 24.27 30.90
CA LEU A 13 23.80 23.84 29.59
C LEU A 13 22.31 23.52 29.73
N PHE A 14 21.46 24.48 29.37
CA PHE A 14 20.06 24.19 29.12
C PHE A 14 20.01 23.26 27.91
N ALA A 15 19.92 21.95 28.16
CA ALA A 15 19.50 21.00 27.16
C ALA A 15 18.10 21.44 26.70
N THR A 16 18.01 21.97 25.48
CA THR A 16 16.73 22.19 24.82
C THR A 16 16.03 20.82 24.80
N PRO A 17 14.83 20.70 25.37
CA PRO A 17 14.12 19.45 25.26
C PRO A 17 13.92 19.20 23.76
N ALA A 18 14.36 18.01 23.29
CA ALA A 18 14.03 17.53 21.96
C ALA A 18 12.51 17.72 21.76
N PRO A 19 12.06 18.17 20.57
CA PRO A 19 10.64 18.31 20.32
C PRO A 19 9.98 16.99 20.68
N ALA A 20 9.07 17.04 21.65
CA ALA A 20 8.29 15.89 22.04
C ALA A 20 7.63 15.40 20.76
N MET A 21 8.10 14.27 20.22
CA MET A 21 7.36 13.55 19.21
C MET A 21 5.98 13.34 19.83
N ARG A 22 4.98 14.02 19.32
CA ARG A 22 3.58 13.68 19.56
C ARG A 22 3.40 12.32 18.92
N GLY A 23 3.87 11.29 19.63
CA GLY A 23 3.71 9.91 19.23
C GLY A 23 2.22 9.65 19.19
N ARG A 24 1.67 9.59 17.98
CA ARG A 24 0.39 8.92 17.76
C ARG A 24 0.55 7.57 18.44
N LEU A 25 -0.36 7.22 19.33
CA LEU A 25 -0.25 6.01 20.12
C LEU A 25 -0.39 4.84 19.14
N ILE A 26 0.73 4.29 18.71
CA ILE A 26 0.74 3.13 17.81
C ILE A 26 0.06 2.00 18.57
N ARG A 27 -1.11 1.60 18.13
CA ARG A 27 -1.83 0.44 18.65
C ARG A 27 -1.21 -0.83 18.06
N ARG A 28 0.07 -1.06 18.38
CA ARG A 28 0.78 -2.26 17.94
C ARG A 28 -0.03 -3.49 18.34
N PHE A 29 -0.36 -4.32 17.35
CA PHE A 29 -1.09 -5.56 17.53
C PHE A 29 -2.49 -5.43 18.16
N ALA A 30 -3.06 -4.23 18.24
CA ALA A 30 -4.47 -4.09 18.55
C ALA A 30 -5.32 -4.69 17.42
N PRO A 31 -6.52 -5.23 17.72
CA PRO A 31 -7.42 -5.70 16.68
C PRO A 31 -7.78 -4.57 15.72
N LEU A 32 -7.55 -4.80 14.42
CA LEU A 32 -8.03 -3.90 13.37
C LEU A 32 -9.58 -3.84 13.40
N PRO A 33 -10.19 -2.69 13.05
CA PRO A 33 -11.64 -2.56 12.99
C PRO A 33 -12.29 -3.67 12.15
N ALA A 34 -13.47 -4.12 12.55
CA ALA A 34 -14.25 -5.06 11.75
C ALA A 34 -14.83 -4.35 10.52
N ALA A 35 -14.86 -5.05 9.40
CA ALA A 35 -15.50 -4.56 8.17
C ALA A 35 -16.24 -5.71 7.49
N ALA A 36 -17.44 -5.43 6.96
CA ALA A 36 -18.25 -6.41 6.23
C ALA A 36 -18.04 -6.32 4.71
N ASN A 37 -17.75 -5.12 4.19
CA ASN A 37 -17.45 -4.85 2.79
C ASN A 37 -16.13 -4.08 2.71
N VAL A 38 -15.11 -4.69 2.14
CA VAL A 38 -13.79 -4.09 1.97
C VAL A 38 -13.55 -3.83 0.50
N LEU A 39 -13.17 -2.60 0.18
CA LEU A 39 -12.78 -2.19 -1.15
C LEU A 39 -11.28 -1.87 -1.14
N TRP A 40 -10.50 -2.68 -1.86
CA TRP A 40 -9.12 -2.39 -2.21
C TRP A 40 -9.10 -1.56 -3.49
N ILE A 41 -8.50 -0.37 -3.46
CA ILE A 41 -8.32 0.50 -4.62
C ILE A 41 -6.83 0.72 -4.87
N ALA A 42 -6.36 0.36 -6.05
CA ALA A 42 -4.96 0.43 -6.45
C ALA A 42 -4.79 0.87 -7.91
N ALA A 43 -3.55 1.02 -8.35
CA ALA A 43 -3.24 1.48 -9.70
C ALA A 43 -3.21 0.33 -10.70
N HIS A 44 -2.53 -0.76 -10.37
CA HIS A 44 -2.19 -1.83 -11.31
C HIS A 44 -2.64 -3.21 -10.82
N PRO A 45 -2.83 -4.17 -11.73
CA PRO A 45 -2.85 -5.58 -11.39
C PRO A 45 -1.49 -5.99 -10.79
N ASP A 46 -1.45 -6.51 -9.59
CA ASP A 46 -0.34 -6.89 -8.71
C ASP A 46 -0.17 -6.03 -7.45
N ASP A 47 -0.71 -4.82 -7.41
CA ASP A 47 -0.62 -3.95 -6.24
C ASP A 47 -1.23 -4.57 -4.97
N GLU A 48 -2.17 -5.50 -5.10
CA GLU A 48 -2.76 -6.21 -3.97
C GLU A 48 -1.72 -7.04 -3.20
N LEU A 49 -0.56 -7.32 -3.81
CA LEU A 49 0.58 -7.90 -3.13
C LEU A 49 0.98 -7.06 -1.91
N LEU A 50 0.96 -5.74 -2.04
CA LEU A 50 1.34 -4.81 -0.98
C LEU A 50 0.42 -4.91 0.24
N ALA A 51 -0.82 -5.33 0.03
CA ALA A 51 -1.84 -5.49 1.06
C ALA A 51 -2.18 -6.95 1.39
N ALA A 52 -1.54 -7.94 0.76
CA ALA A 52 -1.96 -9.34 0.79
C ALA A 52 -2.18 -9.91 2.21
N PRO A 53 -1.32 -9.68 3.22
CA PRO A 53 -1.58 -10.15 4.57
C PRO A 53 -2.81 -9.51 5.24
N LEU A 54 -3.11 -8.26 4.89
CA LEU A 54 -4.27 -7.54 5.39
C LEU A 54 -5.54 -8.00 4.67
N LEU A 55 -5.45 -8.26 3.37
CA LEU A 55 -6.53 -8.82 2.56
C LEU A 55 -6.86 -10.26 3.01
N ASP A 56 -5.85 -11.07 3.37
CA ASP A 56 -6.10 -12.39 3.97
C ASP A 56 -6.90 -12.28 5.26
N LEU A 57 -6.50 -11.36 6.16
CA LEU A 57 -7.22 -11.11 7.40
C LEU A 57 -8.69 -10.72 7.16
N TYR A 58 -8.95 -9.77 6.27
CA TYR A 58 -10.32 -9.28 6.05
C TYR A 58 -11.15 -10.23 5.20
N CYS A 59 -10.64 -10.62 4.05
CA CYS A 59 -11.43 -11.31 3.04
C CYS A 59 -11.63 -12.80 3.38
N ARG A 60 -10.58 -13.46 3.87
CA ARG A 60 -10.60 -14.90 4.12
C ARG A 60 -10.89 -15.23 5.57
N GLU A 61 -10.12 -14.68 6.52
CA GLU A 61 -10.27 -15.00 7.93
C GLU A 61 -11.59 -14.42 8.49
N ARG A 62 -11.84 -13.12 8.27
CA ARG A 62 -13.05 -12.42 8.74
C ARG A 62 -14.24 -12.55 7.80
N ARG A 63 -14.04 -13.13 6.62
CA ARG A 63 -15.09 -13.35 5.61
C ARG A 63 -15.82 -12.07 5.19
N ALA A 64 -15.11 -10.95 5.16
CA ALA A 64 -15.65 -9.74 4.57
C ALA A 64 -15.87 -9.95 3.06
N ARG A 65 -16.87 -9.30 2.49
CA ARG A 65 -17.00 -9.21 1.03
C ARG A 65 -15.93 -8.26 0.52
N CYS A 66 -15.01 -8.76 -0.28
CA CYS A 66 -13.92 -7.98 -0.81
C CYS A 66 -14.11 -7.70 -2.31
N THR A 67 -13.74 -6.50 -2.72
CA THR A 67 -13.63 -6.12 -4.13
C THR A 67 -12.26 -5.48 -4.34
N PHE A 68 -11.55 -5.93 -5.38
CA PHE A 68 -10.31 -5.34 -5.83
C PHE A 68 -10.60 -4.47 -7.05
N ALA A 69 -10.32 -3.17 -6.93
CA ALA A 69 -10.47 -2.21 -8.00
C ALA A 69 -9.10 -1.67 -8.38
N VAL A 70 -8.73 -1.79 -9.66
CA VAL A 70 -7.50 -1.24 -10.21
C VAL A 70 -7.81 -0.21 -11.28
N ALA A 71 -7.03 0.88 -11.32
CA ALA A 71 -7.26 1.97 -12.26
C ALA A 71 -6.85 1.60 -13.68
N THR A 72 -5.69 0.97 -13.84
CA THR A 72 -5.11 0.61 -15.14
C THR A 72 -5.12 -0.90 -15.37
N ARG A 73 -4.75 -1.32 -16.56
CA ARG A 73 -4.52 -2.74 -16.88
C ARG A 73 -3.05 -3.12 -16.78
N GLY A 74 -2.16 -2.18 -16.39
CA GLY A 74 -0.74 -2.40 -16.26
C GLY A 74 -0.02 -2.66 -17.58
N GLU A 75 -0.52 -2.10 -18.66
CA GLU A 75 -0.07 -2.32 -20.03
C GLU A 75 1.33 -1.79 -20.34
N SER A 76 1.80 -0.82 -19.53
CA SER A 76 3.12 -0.22 -19.69
C SER A 76 4.21 -0.91 -18.85
N GLY A 77 3.84 -1.93 -18.08
CA GLY A 77 4.77 -2.73 -17.28
C GLY A 77 5.74 -3.56 -18.13
N TRP A 78 6.74 -4.15 -17.47
CA TRP A 78 7.57 -5.19 -18.12
C TRP A 78 6.89 -6.56 -18.05
N CYS A 79 7.52 -7.57 -18.66
CA CYS A 79 7.07 -8.94 -18.63
C CYS A 79 8.24 -9.91 -18.39
N GLU A 80 8.13 -10.67 -17.33
CA GLU A 80 9.05 -11.77 -16.99
C GLU A 80 8.82 -13.03 -17.84
N LEU A 81 7.68 -13.13 -18.52
CA LEU A 81 7.30 -14.28 -19.32
C LEU A 81 7.63 -14.09 -20.80
N PRO A 82 7.97 -15.15 -21.54
CA PRO A 82 8.25 -15.04 -22.97
C PRO A 82 7.02 -14.72 -23.84
N VAL A 83 5.81 -14.75 -23.26
CA VAL A 83 4.53 -14.70 -24.01
C VAL A 83 3.63 -13.51 -23.64
N CYS A 84 4.15 -12.47 -23.02
CA CYS A 84 3.34 -11.28 -22.68
C CYS A 84 3.09 -10.31 -23.85
N SER A 85 3.79 -10.48 -24.96
CA SER A 85 3.57 -9.65 -26.16
C SER A 85 2.69 -10.43 -27.14
N PRO A 86 1.69 -9.80 -27.79
CA PRO A 86 1.44 -8.34 -27.80
C PRO A 86 0.47 -7.83 -26.73
N ASP A 87 -0.04 -8.66 -25.82
CA ASP A 87 -1.16 -8.27 -24.95
C ASP A 87 -0.87 -8.51 -23.46
N LEU A 88 0.08 -7.76 -22.92
CA LEU A 88 0.43 -7.77 -21.49
C LEU A 88 -0.78 -7.43 -20.60
N ALA A 89 -1.62 -6.48 -21.02
CA ALA A 89 -2.80 -6.07 -20.26
C ALA A 89 -3.76 -7.25 -19.98
N THR A 90 -4.00 -8.10 -20.97
CA THR A 90 -4.85 -9.29 -20.80
C THR A 90 -4.20 -10.31 -19.86
N VAL A 91 -2.90 -10.55 -19.98
CA VAL A 91 -2.18 -11.45 -19.07
C VAL A 91 -2.32 -10.95 -17.63
N ARG A 92 -2.00 -9.69 -17.36
CA ARG A 92 -2.07 -9.11 -16.02
C ARG A 92 -3.49 -9.09 -15.45
N GLU A 93 -4.50 -8.85 -16.28
CA GLU A 93 -5.89 -8.91 -15.83
C GLU A 93 -6.31 -10.34 -15.44
N GLN A 94 -5.84 -11.38 -16.17
CA GLN A 94 -6.07 -12.77 -15.80
C GLN A 94 -5.38 -13.13 -14.49
N GLU A 95 -4.15 -12.68 -14.28
CA GLU A 95 -3.40 -12.86 -13.05
C GLU A 95 -4.10 -12.18 -11.87
N LEU A 96 -4.59 -10.93 -12.03
CA LEU A 96 -5.38 -10.23 -11.02
C LEU A 96 -6.65 -11.02 -10.65
N ARG A 97 -7.36 -11.58 -11.63
CA ARG A 97 -8.56 -12.40 -11.36
C ARG A 97 -8.22 -13.68 -10.61
N ALA A 98 -7.09 -14.32 -10.94
CA ALA A 98 -6.61 -15.50 -10.22
C ALA A 98 -6.20 -15.14 -8.78
N SER A 99 -5.49 -14.04 -8.59
CA SER A 99 -5.13 -13.52 -7.27
C SER A 99 -6.38 -13.17 -6.45
N ALA A 100 -7.34 -12.44 -7.02
CA ALA A 100 -8.60 -12.10 -6.36
C ALA A 100 -9.40 -13.36 -5.96
N SER A 101 -9.37 -14.41 -6.78
CA SER A 101 -10.01 -15.69 -6.45
C SER A 101 -9.43 -16.33 -5.20
N PHE A 102 -8.11 -16.23 -4.97
CA PHE A 102 -7.48 -16.70 -3.74
C PHE A 102 -8.08 -16.01 -2.50
N PHE A 103 -8.44 -14.73 -2.61
CA PHE A 103 -9.08 -13.96 -1.54
C PHE A 103 -10.62 -14.05 -1.53
N SER A 104 -11.23 -14.80 -2.46
CA SER A 104 -12.68 -14.79 -2.69
C SER A 104 -13.22 -13.38 -2.99
N ALA A 105 -12.43 -12.55 -3.66
CA ALA A 105 -12.74 -11.17 -3.98
C ALA A 105 -13.30 -11.01 -5.40
N ALA A 106 -14.20 -10.05 -5.59
CA ALA A 106 -14.60 -9.58 -6.91
C ALA A 106 -13.52 -8.64 -7.50
N VAL A 107 -13.48 -8.49 -8.83
CA VAL A 107 -12.56 -7.60 -9.52
C VAL A 107 -13.33 -6.55 -10.32
N VAL A 108 -12.90 -5.30 -10.24
CA VAL A 108 -13.30 -4.19 -11.11
C VAL A 108 -12.05 -3.57 -11.70
N ALA A 109 -11.84 -3.74 -13.01
CA ALA A 109 -10.71 -3.14 -13.70
C ALA A 109 -11.15 -1.87 -14.45
N GLY A 110 -10.41 -0.78 -14.23
CA GLY A 110 -10.46 0.41 -15.05
C GLY A 110 -9.68 0.21 -16.35
N SER A 111 -9.64 1.26 -17.15
CA SER A 111 -8.87 1.30 -18.40
C SER A 111 -8.15 2.64 -18.55
N PHE A 112 -7.71 3.21 -17.45
CA PHE A 112 -6.92 4.45 -17.46
C PHE A 112 -5.51 4.15 -17.95
N ALA A 113 -4.91 5.13 -18.63
CA ALA A 113 -3.58 4.98 -19.21
C ALA A 113 -2.53 4.77 -18.10
N ASP A 114 -1.83 3.66 -18.17
CA ASP A 114 -0.75 3.26 -17.27
C ASP A 114 0.52 4.07 -17.57
N GLY A 115 1.28 4.46 -16.51
CA GLY A 115 2.52 5.22 -16.66
C GLY A 115 2.35 6.58 -17.37
N SER A 116 1.18 7.19 -17.27
CA SER A 116 0.76 8.33 -18.11
C SER A 116 1.48 9.65 -17.81
N SER A 117 2.20 9.75 -16.67
CA SER A 117 2.95 10.93 -16.25
C SER A 117 4.03 10.59 -15.23
N PRO A 118 5.17 11.31 -15.21
CA PRO A 118 6.20 11.15 -14.18
C PRO A 118 5.82 11.75 -12.81
N SER A 119 4.68 12.42 -12.70
CA SER A 119 4.22 13.01 -11.45
C SER A 119 2.80 12.58 -11.09
N PRO A 120 2.49 12.39 -9.80
CA PRO A 120 1.14 12.00 -9.36
C PRO A 120 0.06 12.98 -9.81
N ALA A 121 0.34 14.29 -9.76
CA ALA A 121 -0.59 15.32 -10.20
C ALA A 121 -0.87 15.23 -11.71
N GLY A 122 0.16 14.96 -12.51
CA GLY A 122 0.03 14.75 -13.96
C GLY A 122 -0.78 13.50 -14.30
N VAL A 123 -0.60 12.41 -13.54
CA VAL A 123 -1.41 11.19 -13.66
C VAL A 123 -2.88 11.50 -13.38
N VAL A 124 -3.19 12.15 -12.25
CA VAL A 124 -4.57 12.52 -11.89
C VAL A 124 -5.20 13.38 -12.97
N LEU A 125 -4.46 14.38 -13.48
CA LEU A 125 -4.96 15.25 -14.56
C LEU A 125 -5.30 14.43 -15.81
N ARG A 126 -4.42 13.52 -16.22
CA ARG A 126 -4.64 12.65 -17.38
C ARG A 126 -5.87 11.74 -17.18
N TRP A 127 -5.98 11.12 -16.03
CA TRP A 127 -7.09 10.22 -15.73
C TRP A 127 -8.43 10.96 -15.58
N ARG A 128 -8.42 12.25 -15.20
CA ARG A 128 -9.63 13.09 -15.17
C ARG A 128 -10.15 13.47 -16.55
N THR A 129 -9.29 13.46 -17.57
CA THR A 129 -9.71 13.72 -18.97
C THR A 129 -10.26 12.48 -19.68
N ALA A 130 -10.19 11.30 -19.06
CA ALA A 130 -10.78 10.07 -19.59
C ALA A 130 -12.33 10.09 -19.47
N SER A 131 -12.98 9.17 -20.17
CA SER A 131 -14.43 8.97 -20.08
C SER A 131 -14.76 7.48 -19.82
N PRO A 132 -15.27 7.15 -18.62
CA PRO A 132 -15.51 8.04 -17.47
C PRO A 132 -14.19 8.58 -16.90
N SER A 133 -14.27 9.72 -16.20
CA SER A 133 -13.11 10.24 -15.45
C SER A 133 -12.78 9.33 -14.26
N ILE A 134 -11.53 9.42 -13.76
CA ILE A 134 -11.13 8.63 -12.57
C ILE A 134 -12.00 8.93 -11.35
N ASP A 135 -12.39 10.19 -11.15
CA ASP A 135 -13.27 10.55 -10.04
C ASP A 135 -14.64 9.87 -10.19
N ALA A 136 -15.24 9.88 -11.39
CA ALA A 136 -16.51 9.22 -11.67
C ALA A 136 -16.41 7.69 -11.55
N PHE A 137 -15.31 7.11 -12.02
CA PHE A 137 -15.05 5.67 -11.87
C PHE A 137 -15.00 5.28 -10.38
N VAL A 138 -14.19 5.99 -9.58
CA VAL A 138 -14.04 5.68 -8.16
C VAL A 138 -15.34 5.95 -7.42
N ASP A 139 -16.06 7.06 -7.65
CA ASP A 139 -17.36 7.32 -7.02
C ASP A 139 -18.38 6.21 -7.36
N SER A 140 -18.34 5.64 -8.56
CA SER A 140 -19.22 4.52 -8.94
C SER A 140 -18.96 3.26 -8.10
N LEU A 141 -17.69 3.02 -7.67
CA LEU A 141 -17.38 1.91 -6.78
C LEU A 141 -18.06 2.06 -5.43
N PHE A 142 -18.08 3.28 -4.86
CA PHE A 142 -18.74 3.53 -3.57
C PHE A 142 -20.26 3.32 -3.65
N THR A 143 -20.89 3.75 -4.73
CA THR A 143 -22.35 3.61 -4.90
C THR A 143 -22.77 2.16 -5.15
N THR A 144 -21.97 1.40 -5.89
CA THR A 144 -22.27 0.01 -6.28
C THR A 144 -21.90 -0.98 -5.19
N ILE A 145 -20.68 -0.88 -4.64
CA ILE A 145 -20.12 -1.84 -3.68
C ILE A 145 -20.58 -1.53 -2.26
N ARG A 146 -20.78 -0.24 -1.94
CA ARG A 146 -21.12 0.26 -0.60
C ARG A 146 -20.10 -0.24 0.43
N PRO A 147 -18.82 0.07 0.26
CA PRO A 147 -17.80 -0.34 1.21
C PRO A 147 -18.02 0.32 2.56
N ASN A 148 -17.64 -0.38 3.63
CA ASN A 148 -17.52 0.21 4.96
C ASN A 148 -16.07 0.30 5.44
N LEU A 149 -15.13 -0.11 4.58
CA LEU A 149 -13.70 0.13 4.70
C LEU A 149 -13.08 0.18 3.31
N VAL A 150 -12.28 1.20 3.07
CA VAL A 150 -11.42 1.30 1.89
C VAL A 150 -9.97 1.08 2.32
N LEU A 151 -9.26 0.26 1.58
CA LEU A 151 -7.81 0.08 1.66
C LEU A 151 -7.20 0.62 0.37
N THR A 152 -6.10 1.36 0.48
CA THR A 152 -5.41 1.93 -0.69
C THR A 152 -3.93 2.15 -0.42
N LEU A 153 -3.23 2.73 -1.37
CA LEU A 153 -1.81 3.07 -1.27
C LEU A 153 -1.62 4.46 -0.64
N ASP A 154 -0.52 4.67 0.07
CA ASP A 154 -0.19 5.97 0.66
C ASP A 154 0.21 6.97 -0.44
N PRO A 155 -0.44 8.13 -0.55
CA PRO A 155 -0.12 9.10 -1.60
C PRO A 155 1.24 9.80 -1.44
N ARG A 156 1.90 9.69 -0.27
CA ARG A 156 3.23 10.27 -0.03
C ARG A 156 4.34 9.47 -0.70
N HIS A 157 4.22 8.16 -0.76
CA HIS A 157 5.27 7.28 -1.31
C HIS A 157 4.74 6.13 -2.20
N GLY A 158 3.46 5.76 -2.12
CA GLY A 158 2.89 4.69 -2.93
C GLY A 158 3.62 3.34 -2.83
N SER A 159 4.32 3.10 -1.72
CA SER A 159 5.22 1.96 -1.48
C SER A 159 6.46 1.88 -2.38
N THR A 160 6.41 2.38 -3.62
CA THR A 160 7.49 2.29 -4.63
C THR A 160 7.83 3.64 -5.26
N CYS A 161 7.30 4.72 -4.75
CA CYS A 161 7.35 6.06 -5.38
C CYS A 161 6.73 6.13 -6.78
N HIS A 162 6.02 5.08 -7.21
CA HIS A 162 5.36 5.09 -8.53
C HIS A 162 4.28 6.18 -8.59
N PRO A 163 4.28 7.05 -9.62
CA PRO A 163 3.31 8.15 -9.71
C PRO A 163 1.86 7.69 -9.69
N ASP A 164 1.54 6.58 -10.36
CA ASP A 164 0.17 6.05 -10.44
C ASP A 164 -0.31 5.54 -9.07
N HIS A 165 0.57 4.90 -8.28
CA HIS A 165 0.25 4.47 -6.91
C HIS A 165 -0.13 5.65 -6.02
N ARG A 166 0.67 6.72 -6.09
CA ARG A 166 0.44 7.94 -5.32
C ARG A 166 -0.83 8.66 -5.78
N ALA A 167 -1.07 8.68 -7.10
CA ALA A 167 -2.26 9.28 -7.71
C ALA A 167 -3.54 8.58 -7.27
N ILE A 168 -3.61 7.25 -7.40
CA ILE A 168 -4.81 6.49 -7.03
C ILE A 168 -5.08 6.55 -5.53
N GLY A 169 -4.04 6.52 -4.70
CA GLY A 169 -4.15 6.69 -3.25
C GLY A 169 -4.83 8.01 -2.90
N ALA A 170 -4.37 9.12 -3.51
CA ALA A 170 -4.98 10.44 -3.29
C ALA A 170 -6.44 10.50 -3.75
N VAL A 171 -6.76 9.93 -4.93
CA VAL A 171 -8.14 9.89 -5.44
C VAL A 171 -9.05 9.04 -4.55
N ALA A 172 -8.58 7.87 -4.11
CA ALA A 172 -9.34 6.97 -3.25
C ALA A 172 -9.66 7.60 -1.88
N ILE A 173 -8.68 8.26 -1.25
CA ILE A 173 -8.87 8.95 0.03
C ILE A 173 -9.85 10.10 -0.12
N ALA A 174 -9.71 10.93 -1.16
CA ALA A 174 -10.64 12.03 -1.41
C ALA A 174 -12.08 11.52 -1.65
N ALA A 175 -12.25 10.41 -2.38
CA ALA A 175 -13.57 9.79 -2.58
C ALA A 175 -14.13 9.21 -1.28
N ALA A 176 -13.34 8.45 -0.52
CA ALA A 176 -13.78 7.89 0.76
C ALA A 176 -14.27 8.97 1.72
N ARG A 177 -13.58 10.10 1.78
CA ARG A 177 -14.01 11.28 2.56
C ARG A 177 -15.35 11.83 2.09
N ARG A 178 -15.56 12.00 0.77
CA ARG A 178 -16.86 12.48 0.23
C ARG A 178 -18.01 11.56 0.59
N HIS A 179 -17.75 10.26 0.62
CA HIS A 179 -18.75 9.23 0.92
C HIS A 179 -18.85 8.88 2.42
N GLY A 180 -18.03 9.50 3.29
CA GLY A 180 -18.04 9.26 4.73
C GLY A 180 -17.61 7.82 5.10
N VAL A 181 -16.75 7.19 4.30
CA VAL A 181 -16.26 5.82 4.50
C VAL A 181 -14.85 5.86 5.07
N PRO A 182 -14.56 5.11 6.15
CA PRO A 182 -13.19 4.96 6.65
C PRO A 182 -12.24 4.47 5.55
N VAL A 183 -11.07 5.11 5.44
CA VAL A 183 -10.03 4.74 4.51
C VAL A 183 -8.69 4.58 5.22
N ALA A 184 -7.94 3.54 4.87
CA ALA A 184 -6.61 3.31 5.39
C ALA A 184 -5.60 3.11 4.26
N ALA A 185 -4.46 3.76 4.39
CA ALA A 185 -3.29 3.48 3.59
C ALA A 185 -2.55 2.26 4.14
N VAL A 186 -2.13 1.39 3.23
CA VAL A 186 -1.32 0.20 3.57
C VAL A 186 0.15 0.55 3.42
N LEU A 187 0.92 0.24 4.46
CA LEU A 187 2.35 0.51 4.57
C LEU A 187 3.11 -0.81 4.68
N LEU A 188 3.54 -1.36 3.56
CA LEU A 188 4.38 -2.55 3.57
C LEU A 188 5.83 -2.16 3.82
N ARG A 189 6.44 -2.73 4.86
CA ARG A 189 7.86 -2.51 5.16
C ARG A 189 8.70 -3.42 4.28
N ALA A 190 9.39 -2.81 3.31
CA ALA A 190 10.42 -3.42 2.46
C ALA A 190 10.09 -4.82 1.91
N LEU A 191 9.83 -4.88 0.63
CA LEU A 191 9.93 -6.12 -0.13
C LEU A 191 11.36 -6.28 -0.61
N PRO A 192 12.08 -7.36 -0.23
CA PRO A 192 13.41 -7.64 -0.77
C PRO A 192 13.26 -8.28 -2.15
N VAL A 193 12.86 -7.52 -3.15
CA VAL A 193 12.56 -8.04 -4.49
C VAL A 193 13.62 -7.59 -5.48
N GLY A 194 14.86 -8.05 -5.30
CA GLY A 194 15.96 -7.83 -6.25
C GLY A 194 16.19 -6.35 -6.52
N ASP A 195 16.22 -5.94 -7.78
CA ASP A 195 16.42 -4.52 -8.17
C ASP A 195 15.29 -3.58 -7.68
N TRP A 196 14.17 -4.12 -7.22
CA TRP A 196 13.09 -3.38 -6.58
C TRP A 196 13.41 -2.91 -5.17
N GLU A 197 14.37 -3.51 -4.47
CA GLU A 197 14.82 -3.00 -3.17
C GLU A 197 15.28 -1.54 -3.27
N ALA A 198 15.83 -1.16 -4.42
CA ALA A 198 16.23 0.22 -4.71
C ALA A 198 15.02 1.16 -4.93
N LEU A 199 13.85 0.61 -5.25
CA LEU A 199 12.64 1.39 -5.55
C LEU A 199 11.64 1.37 -4.38
N ALA A 200 11.70 0.38 -3.48
CA ALA A 200 10.79 0.31 -2.36
C ALA A 200 11.17 1.36 -1.31
N VAL A 201 10.35 2.38 -1.18
CA VAL A 201 10.44 3.28 -0.03
C VAL A 201 9.96 2.52 1.19
N SER A 202 10.87 2.25 2.13
CA SER A 202 10.50 1.63 3.40
C SER A 202 9.70 2.65 4.21
N PRO A 203 8.36 2.50 4.32
CA PRO A 203 7.57 3.44 5.09
C PRO A 203 7.97 3.36 6.55
N ASN A 204 7.96 4.53 7.21
CA ASN A 204 8.12 4.57 8.64
C ASN A 204 6.86 4.00 9.31
N LEU A 205 6.89 2.76 9.78
CA LEU A 205 5.77 2.16 10.50
C LEU A 205 5.43 2.88 11.82
N ALA A 206 6.26 3.83 12.26
CA ALA A 206 5.92 4.69 13.39
C ALA A 206 4.75 5.65 13.08
N ASP A 207 4.46 5.89 11.80
CA ASP A 207 3.32 6.72 11.38
C ASP A 207 2.01 5.92 11.29
N ALA A 208 2.07 4.59 11.35
CA ALA A 208 0.89 3.73 11.27
C ALA A 208 0.05 3.76 12.56
N ASP A 209 -1.28 3.77 12.43
CA ASP A 209 -2.19 3.60 13.56
C ASP A 209 -2.14 2.17 14.10
N PHE A 210 -1.98 1.19 13.21
CA PHE A 210 -1.91 -0.22 13.53
C PHE A 210 -0.72 -0.86 12.84
N VAL A 211 -0.15 -1.89 13.48
CA VAL A 211 0.84 -2.75 12.85
C VAL A 211 0.35 -4.20 12.94
N LEU A 212 0.16 -4.82 11.79
CA LEU A 212 -0.20 -6.24 11.68
C LEU A 212 1.08 -7.08 11.68
N ASP A 213 1.16 -8.07 12.57
CA ASP A 213 2.15 -9.15 12.49
C ASP A 213 1.73 -10.13 11.38
N ALA A 214 2.33 -9.97 10.21
CA ALA A 214 2.07 -10.87 9.09
C ALA A 214 2.77 -12.23 9.24
N ALA A 215 3.73 -12.37 10.16
CA ALA A 215 4.33 -13.67 10.50
C ALA A 215 3.42 -14.52 11.39
N ALA A 216 2.32 -13.97 11.91
CA ALA A 216 1.35 -14.75 12.67
C ALA A 216 0.68 -15.80 11.77
N PRO A 217 0.32 -16.98 12.35
CA PRO A 217 -0.37 -18.02 11.60
C PRO A 217 -1.62 -17.48 10.90
N ALA A 218 -1.83 -17.89 9.66
CA ALA A 218 -3.09 -17.66 8.96
C ALA A 218 -4.16 -18.62 9.48
N ALA A 219 -5.39 -18.14 9.67
CA ALA A 219 -6.48 -19.01 10.09
C ALA A 219 -7.07 -19.86 8.95
N THR A 220 -6.72 -19.56 7.70
CA THR A 220 -7.39 -20.09 6.52
C THR A 220 -6.54 -21.05 5.68
N PHE A 221 -5.26 -21.19 5.98
CA PHE A 221 -4.33 -22.12 5.30
C PHE A 221 -3.12 -22.42 6.19
N ASP A 222 -2.39 -23.48 5.87
CA ASP A 222 -1.14 -23.83 6.56
C ASP A 222 -0.06 -22.81 6.19
N GLY A 223 0.34 -21.99 7.16
CA GLY A 223 1.34 -20.95 6.96
C GLY A 223 1.04 -19.69 7.77
N SER A 224 1.71 -18.61 7.40
CA SER A 224 1.51 -17.29 7.97
C SER A 224 0.74 -16.38 7.00
N ARG A 225 0.20 -15.26 7.49
CA ARG A 225 -0.41 -14.24 6.60
C ARG A 225 0.59 -13.68 5.59
N TRP A 226 1.89 -13.75 5.90
CA TRP A 226 2.94 -13.37 4.95
C TRP A 226 2.96 -14.27 3.70
N ASP A 227 2.59 -15.54 3.84
CA ASP A 227 2.59 -16.47 2.73
C ASP A 227 1.49 -16.16 1.69
N ALA A 228 0.48 -15.38 2.08
CA ALA A 228 -0.46 -14.81 1.12
C ALA A 228 0.23 -13.86 0.14
N LEU A 229 1.22 -13.07 0.60
CA LEU A 229 2.02 -12.19 -0.26
C LEU A 229 2.82 -13.00 -1.28
N ALA A 230 3.51 -14.06 -0.85
CA ALA A 230 4.22 -14.95 -1.76
C ALA A 230 3.28 -15.66 -2.75
N THR A 231 2.06 -15.97 -2.32
CA THR A 231 1.03 -16.57 -3.20
C THR A 231 0.61 -15.59 -4.28
N VAL A 232 0.36 -14.32 -3.93
CA VAL A 232 0.06 -13.26 -4.90
C VAL A 232 1.22 -13.09 -5.89
N ALA A 233 2.46 -12.99 -5.40
CA ALA A 233 3.62 -12.86 -6.26
C ALA A 233 3.76 -14.03 -7.27
N ARG A 234 3.49 -15.27 -6.83
CA ARG A 234 3.49 -16.44 -7.74
C ARG A 234 2.37 -16.36 -8.78
N THR A 235 1.23 -15.78 -8.41
CA THR A 235 0.07 -15.63 -9.31
C THR A 235 0.35 -14.60 -10.40
N HIS A 236 1.07 -13.51 -10.06
CA HIS A 236 1.50 -12.49 -11.00
C HIS A 236 2.85 -12.84 -11.65
N ALA A 237 2.93 -14.00 -12.27
CA ALA A 237 4.16 -14.53 -12.86
C ALA A 237 4.71 -13.65 -13.99
N SER A 238 3.87 -12.84 -14.63
CA SER A 238 4.33 -11.84 -15.62
C SER A 238 5.15 -10.71 -14.98
N GLN A 239 5.03 -10.49 -13.67
CA GLN A 239 5.66 -9.39 -12.95
C GLN A 239 6.74 -9.85 -11.98
N PHE A 240 6.62 -11.07 -11.45
CA PHE A 240 7.53 -11.57 -10.41
C PHE A 240 8.23 -12.86 -10.86
N SER A 241 9.55 -12.77 -11.00
CA SER A 241 10.38 -13.94 -11.26
C SER A 241 10.37 -14.91 -10.05
N GLN A 242 10.78 -16.15 -10.28
CA GLN A 242 10.97 -17.11 -9.19
C GLN A 242 11.96 -16.62 -8.13
N ARG A 243 12.97 -15.82 -8.54
CA ARG A 243 13.93 -15.21 -7.63
C ARG A 243 13.25 -14.18 -6.74
N ALA A 244 12.35 -13.36 -7.29
CA ALA A 244 11.58 -12.40 -6.52
C ALA A 244 10.70 -13.10 -5.47
N VAL A 245 10.00 -14.18 -5.86
CA VAL A 245 9.20 -14.99 -4.94
C VAL A 245 10.07 -15.58 -3.82
N ALA A 246 11.23 -16.16 -4.15
CA ALA A 246 12.15 -16.72 -3.15
C ALA A 246 12.67 -15.65 -2.18
N ALA A 247 12.89 -14.41 -2.65
CA ALA A 247 13.29 -13.30 -1.79
C ALA A 247 12.17 -12.90 -0.81
N ILE A 248 10.91 -12.92 -1.24
CA ILE A 248 9.74 -12.70 -0.38
C ILE A 248 9.66 -13.77 0.71
N ASP A 249 9.82 -15.05 0.33
CA ASP A 249 9.82 -16.19 1.26
C ASP A 249 10.98 -16.08 2.26
N GLY A 250 12.11 -15.52 1.84
CA GLY A 250 13.32 -15.33 2.65
C GLY A 250 13.28 -14.16 3.64
N VAL A 251 12.23 -13.32 3.64
CA VAL A 251 12.13 -12.19 4.58
C VAL A 251 12.13 -12.68 6.02
N PRO A 252 13.04 -12.18 6.90
CA PRO A 252 13.06 -12.56 8.29
C PRO A 252 11.73 -12.30 9.00
N ARG A 253 11.34 -13.20 9.89
CA ARG A 253 10.04 -13.18 10.56
C ARG A 253 9.73 -11.83 11.24
N GLU A 254 10.72 -11.26 11.92
CA GLU A 254 10.60 -9.99 12.64
C GLU A 254 10.39 -8.77 11.72
N LYS A 255 10.63 -8.93 10.41
CA LYS A 255 10.42 -7.90 9.40
C LYS A 255 9.08 -8.04 8.66
N ARG A 256 8.35 -9.13 8.88
CA ARG A 256 7.06 -9.40 8.24
C ARG A 256 5.94 -8.58 8.89
N LEU A 257 5.99 -7.27 8.73
CA LEU A 257 5.07 -6.33 9.35
C LEU A 257 4.36 -5.49 8.30
N ILE A 258 3.07 -5.27 8.51
CA ILE A 258 2.24 -4.37 7.69
C ILE A 258 1.72 -3.25 8.57
N GLY A 259 1.98 -2.00 8.18
CA GLY A 259 1.36 -0.84 8.79
C GLY A 259 0.01 -0.54 8.15
N VAL A 260 -0.90 -0.01 8.94
CA VAL A 260 -2.23 0.45 8.50
C VAL A 260 -2.45 1.82 9.11
N ASP A 261 -2.52 2.84 8.26
CA ASP A 261 -2.71 4.24 8.67
C ASP A 261 -4.08 4.73 8.21
N PHE A 262 -4.98 4.99 9.17
CA PHE A 262 -6.31 5.55 8.88
C PHE A 262 -6.20 7.04 8.61
N LEU A 263 -6.75 7.48 7.49
CA LEU A 263 -6.57 8.81 6.97
C LEU A 263 -7.91 9.56 6.89
N ASP A 264 -7.96 10.71 7.56
CA ASP A 264 -9.13 11.61 7.49
C ASP A 264 -9.07 12.52 6.26
N ASP A 265 -7.88 12.73 5.69
CA ASP A 265 -7.66 13.54 4.48
C ASP A 265 -6.43 13.05 3.71
N VAL A 266 -6.25 13.57 2.48
CA VAL A 266 -5.04 13.29 1.70
C VAL A 266 -3.85 13.92 2.44
N PRO A 267 -2.88 13.12 2.90
CA PRO A 267 -1.76 13.65 3.62
C PRO A 267 -0.88 14.52 2.71
N SER A 268 -0.36 15.61 3.28
CA SER A 268 0.62 16.47 2.60
C SER A 268 2.02 15.85 2.69
N GLY A 269 2.89 16.26 1.77
CA GLY A 269 4.29 15.87 1.72
C GLY A 269 4.60 14.91 0.58
N ASP A 270 5.89 14.84 0.28
CA ASP A 270 6.46 13.94 -0.73
C ASP A 270 7.61 13.17 -0.09
N ALA A 271 7.36 11.90 0.20
CA ALA A 271 8.38 11.02 0.77
C ALA A 271 9.34 10.45 -0.30
N CYS A 272 9.09 10.77 -1.56
CA CYS A 272 9.89 10.36 -2.70
C CYS A 272 10.76 11.50 -3.27
N ALA A 273 10.65 12.71 -2.71
CA ALA A 273 11.54 13.80 -3.06
C ALA A 273 12.97 13.48 -2.58
N PRO A 274 14.01 13.80 -3.38
CA PRO A 274 15.41 13.57 -3.01
C PRO A 274 15.86 14.41 -1.82
#